data_bdfa0ae472e8bbc59f15af7df691ede7
#
_entry.id   bdfa0ae472e8bbc59f15af7df691ede7
#
_cell.length_a   1.000
_cell.length_b   1.000
_cell.length_c   1.000
_cell.angle_alpha   90.00
_cell.angle_beta   90.00
_cell.angle_gamma   90.00
#
_symmetry.space_group_name_H-M   'P 1'
#
loop_
_entity.id
_entity.type
_entity.pdbx_description
1 polymer ?
#
loop_
_entity_poly.entity_id
_entity_poly.type
_entity_poly.pdbx_seq_one_letter_code
_entity_poly.pdbx_strand_id
1 'polypeptide(L)'
;MQMKPASIYDIEEIYNIEKNTNTYPWSKENFESSINAGNGTLILKIEGNIVGYAFFLIAGSDSHLLNITVSKDHQKKGFGKKILEKFIYQSKVLGATVIFLEVRVSNELAISFYEKYGFKRDAIRYNYYNGNPKEDALLMSKQGL
;
A
#
# COMPACT_ATOMS: atom_id res chain seq x y z
N MET A 1 -10.68 -3.41 17.30
CA MET A 1 -10.06 -3.09 16.01
C MET A 1 -10.46 -1.69 15.58
N GLN A 2 -9.48 -0.89 15.20
CA GLN A 2 -9.70 0.50 14.80
C GLN A 2 -8.92 0.79 13.51
N MET A 3 -9.56 1.49 12.59
CA MET A 3 -8.91 1.94 11.35
C MET A 3 -9.04 3.45 11.22
N LYS A 4 -7.92 4.16 11.07
CA LYS A 4 -7.89 5.62 11.07
C LYS A 4 -6.70 6.15 10.24
N PRO A 5 -6.67 7.47 9.92
CA PRO A 5 -5.51 8.07 9.28
C PRO A 5 -4.26 7.98 10.15
N ALA A 6 -3.10 7.93 9.51
CA ALA A 6 -1.82 8.02 10.20
C ALA A 6 -1.43 9.47 10.48
N SER A 7 -0.64 9.68 11.53
CA SER A 7 0.00 10.96 11.81
C SER A 7 1.51 10.78 11.88
N ILE A 8 2.24 11.90 11.96
CA ILE A 8 3.71 11.85 12.10
C ILE A 8 4.14 11.11 13.37
N TYR A 9 3.29 11.07 14.39
CA TYR A 9 3.57 10.36 15.65
C TYR A 9 3.51 8.84 15.50
N ASP A 10 2.93 8.34 14.39
CA ASP A 10 2.83 6.92 14.11
C ASP A 10 4.05 6.37 13.32
N ILE A 11 4.93 7.26 12.83
CA ILE A 11 6.01 6.89 11.89
C ILE A 11 6.97 5.87 12.49
N GLU A 12 7.34 6.01 13.77
CA GLU A 12 8.26 5.06 14.42
C GLU A 12 7.70 3.64 14.40
N GLU A 13 6.45 3.50 14.76
CA GLU A 13 5.78 2.19 14.80
C GLU A 13 5.58 1.63 13.38
N ILE A 14 5.17 2.48 12.44
CA ILE A 14 5.03 2.10 11.03
C ILE A 14 6.36 1.65 10.44
N TYR A 15 7.42 2.43 10.66
CA TYR A 15 8.75 2.09 10.14
C TYR A 15 9.28 0.79 10.71
N ASN A 16 9.02 0.52 12.00
CA ASN A 16 9.39 -0.74 12.62
C ASN A 16 8.75 -1.93 11.89
N ILE A 17 7.48 -1.81 11.55
CA ILE A 17 6.78 -2.84 10.77
C ILE A 17 7.39 -2.95 9.37
N GLU A 18 7.61 -1.80 8.73
CA GLU A 18 8.13 -1.74 7.35
C GLU A 18 9.47 -2.45 7.22
N LYS A 19 10.44 -2.10 8.07
CA LYS A 19 11.78 -2.68 7.99
C LYS A 19 11.84 -4.16 8.35
N ASN A 20 10.92 -4.63 9.18
CA ASN A 20 10.88 -6.04 9.60
C ASN A 20 10.04 -6.91 8.68
N THR A 21 9.30 -6.31 7.75
CA THR A 21 8.35 -7.02 6.88
C THR A 21 8.79 -7.01 5.43
N ASN A 22 9.27 -5.87 4.92
CA ASN A 22 9.54 -5.67 3.51
C ASN A 22 11.02 -5.78 3.18
N THR A 23 11.36 -6.47 2.08
CA THR A 23 12.74 -6.63 1.62
C THR A 23 13.35 -5.29 1.20
N TYR A 24 12.55 -4.38 0.66
CA TYR A 24 12.97 -3.06 0.19
C TYR A 24 12.13 -2.00 0.90
N PRO A 25 12.41 -1.75 2.19
CA PRO A 25 11.55 -0.89 3.00
C PRO A 25 11.66 0.58 2.60
N TRP A 26 10.55 1.31 2.78
CA TRP A 26 10.57 2.76 2.79
C TRP A 26 11.40 3.24 3.98
N SER A 27 12.02 4.41 3.84
CA SER A 27 12.67 5.12 4.94
C SER A 27 11.64 5.87 5.78
N LYS A 28 12.06 6.31 6.97
CA LYS A 28 11.21 7.20 7.80
C LYS A 28 10.85 8.47 7.03
N GLU A 29 11.81 9.01 6.28
CA GLU A 29 11.66 10.23 5.48
C GLU A 29 10.60 10.04 4.39
N ASN A 30 10.51 8.85 3.79
CA ASN A 30 9.48 8.54 2.80
C ASN A 30 8.08 8.60 3.42
N PHE A 31 7.91 8.05 4.61
CA PHE A 31 6.64 8.12 5.33
C PHE A 31 6.30 9.55 5.73
N GLU A 32 7.26 10.28 6.26
CA GLU A 32 7.08 11.67 6.66
C GLU A 32 6.71 12.55 5.47
N SER A 33 7.41 12.41 4.35
CA SER A 33 7.11 13.16 3.12
C SER A 33 5.70 12.87 2.61
N SER A 34 5.27 11.62 2.68
CA SER A 34 3.94 11.22 2.23
C SER A 34 2.85 11.85 3.10
N ILE A 35 3.03 11.84 4.41
CA ILE A 35 2.10 12.46 5.35
C ILE A 35 2.07 13.98 5.15
N ASN A 36 3.23 14.61 5.07
CA ASN A 36 3.34 16.06 4.90
C ASN A 36 2.80 16.56 3.55
N ALA A 37 2.85 15.73 2.53
CA ALA A 37 2.27 16.02 1.22
C ALA A 37 0.73 15.95 1.22
N GLY A 38 0.12 15.47 2.30
CA GLY A 38 -1.32 15.32 2.38
C GLY A 38 -1.84 14.06 1.67
N ASN A 39 -0.98 13.09 1.41
CA ASN A 39 -1.39 11.82 0.83
C ASN A 39 -2.36 11.09 1.76
N GLY A 40 -3.17 10.20 1.19
CA GLY A 40 -4.06 9.35 1.94
C GLY A 40 -3.29 8.34 2.78
N THR A 41 -3.74 8.11 4.00
CA THR A 41 -3.12 7.15 4.90
C THR A 41 -4.19 6.39 5.66
N LEU A 42 -3.90 5.12 5.95
CA LEU A 42 -4.72 4.27 6.81
C LEU A 42 -3.81 3.48 7.72
N ILE A 43 -4.13 3.45 9.01
CA ILE A 43 -3.52 2.49 9.94
C ILE A 43 -4.61 1.62 10.54
N LEU A 44 -4.30 0.34 10.68
CA LEU A 44 -5.16 -0.63 11.36
C LEU A 44 -4.54 -0.94 12.71
N LYS A 45 -5.29 -0.67 13.77
CA LYS A 45 -4.86 -0.93 15.16
C LYS A 45 -5.67 -2.05 15.79
N ILE A 46 -4.99 -2.89 16.54
CA ILE A 46 -5.62 -3.91 17.39
C ILE A 46 -5.04 -3.73 18.78
N GLU A 47 -5.91 -3.53 19.77
CA GLU A 47 -5.52 -3.30 21.16
C GLU A 47 -4.46 -2.20 21.32
N GLY A 48 -4.64 -1.12 20.53
CA GLY A 48 -3.78 0.05 20.57
C GLY A 48 -2.48 -0.05 19.78
N ASN A 49 -2.19 -1.20 19.16
CA ASN A 49 -0.97 -1.41 18.37
C ASN A 49 -1.27 -1.42 16.89
N ILE A 50 -0.41 -0.79 16.10
CA ILE A 50 -0.52 -0.83 14.64
C ILE A 50 -0.12 -2.22 14.15
N VAL A 51 -0.98 -2.82 13.34
CA VAL A 51 -0.72 -4.14 12.74
C VAL A 51 -0.61 -4.08 11.22
N GLY A 52 -1.02 -2.99 10.61
CA GLY A 52 -0.91 -2.79 9.17
C GLY A 52 -1.29 -1.37 8.77
N TYR A 53 -1.01 -1.03 7.51
CA TYR A 53 -1.23 0.32 7.01
C TYR A 53 -1.29 0.35 5.50
N ALA A 54 -1.80 1.46 4.96
CA ALA A 54 -1.75 1.80 3.54
C ALA A 54 -1.46 3.28 3.36
N PHE A 55 -0.67 3.59 2.34
CA PHE A 55 -0.39 4.95 1.88
C PHE A 55 -0.78 5.06 0.42
N PHE A 56 -1.47 6.11 0.06
CA PHE A 56 -1.99 6.28 -1.30
C PHE A 56 -2.12 7.76 -1.67
N LEU A 57 -2.18 8.02 -2.97
CA LEU A 57 -2.30 9.36 -3.53
C LEU A 57 -3.52 9.40 -4.45
N ILE A 58 -4.37 10.41 -4.27
CA ILE A 58 -5.51 10.62 -5.15
C ILE A 58 -5.31 11.93 -5.90
N ALA A 59 -5.38 11.85 -7.24
CA ALA A 59 -5.25 12.99 -8.12
C ALA A 59 -6.36 12.91 -9.16
N GLY A 60 -7.33 13.83 -9.09
CA GLY A 60 -8.50 13.79 -9.96
C GLY A 60 -9.29 12.51 -9.80
N SER A 61 -9.48 11.77 -10.88
CA SER A 61 -10.20 10.50 -10.90
C SER A 61 -9.29 9.28 -10.71
N ASP A 62 -8.00 9.49 -10.46
CA ASP A 62 -7.03 8.42 -10.29
C ASP A 62 -6.63 8.28 -8.83
N SER A 63 -6.61 7.05 -8.33
CA SER A 63 -6.01 6.71 -7.04
C SER A 63 -4.79 5.84 -7.30
N HIS A 64 -3.72 6.07 -6.54
CA HIS A 64 -2.48 5.33 -6.66
C HIS A 64 -2.11 4.74 -5.31
N LEU A 65 -2.11 3.42 -5.21
CA LEU A 65 -1.66 2.74 -4.00
C LEU A 65 -0.14 2.76 -3.96
N LEU A 66 0.43 3.39 -2.94
CA LEU A 66 1.87 3.55 -2.81
C LEU A 66 2.50 2.48 -1.93
N ASN A 67 1.80 2.06 -0.89
CA ASN A 67 2.31 1.07 0.06
C ASN A 67 1.13 0.44 0.81
N ILE A 68 1.09 -0.87 0.91
CA ILE A 68 0.18 -1.60 1.78
C ILE A 68 0.97 -2.72 2.46
N THR A 69 0.92 -2.76 3.77
CA THR A 69 1.74 -3.70 4.54
C THR A 69 0.98 -4.17 5.78
N VAL A 70 1.09 -5.46 6.07
CA VAL A 70 0.63 -6.07 7.33
C VAL A 70 1.84 -6.65 8.03
N SER A 71 1.99 -6.41 9.34
CA SER A 71 3.11 -6.93 10.09
C SER A 71 3.16 -8.46 10.01
N LYS A 72 4.38 -9.02 10.05
CA LYS A 72 4.59 -10.46 9.87
C LYS A 72 3.73 -11.31 10.79
N ASP A 73 3.60 -10.91 12.05
CA ASP A 73 2.86 -11.68 13.05
C ASP A 73 1.34 -11.65 12.84
N HIS A 74 0.87 -10.75 11.97
CA HIS A 74 -0.56 -10.55 11.74
C HIS A 74 -0.99 -10.91 10.32
N GLN A 75 -0.10 -11.47 9.52
CA GLN A 75 -0.43 -11.90 8.16
C GLN A 75 -1.29 -13.17 8.17
N LYS A 76 -1.97 -13.42 7.04
CA LYS A 76 -2.85 -14.58 6.84
C LYS A 76 -4.06 -14.63 7.79
N LYS A 77 -4.48 -13.46 8.28
CA LYS A 77 -5.64 -13.30 9.17
C LYS A 77 -6.72 -12.40 8.59
N GLY A 78 -6.58 -12.01 7.31
CA GLY A 78 -7.55 -11.16 6.63
C GLY A 78 -7.38 -9.65 6.84
N PHE A 79 -6.32 -9.21 7.50
CA PHE A 79 -6.11 -7.77 7.75
C PHE A 79 -5.73 -7.01 6.49
N GLY A 80 -4.94 -7.61 5.62
CA GLY A 80 -4.61 -7.01 4.31
C GLY A 80 -5.86 -6.75 3.47
N LYS A 81 -6.77 -7.70 3.46
CA LYS A 81 -8.08 -7.55 2.81
C LYS A 81 -8.86 -6.36 3.39
N LYS A 82 -8.92 -6.25 4.72
CA LYS A 82 -9.65 -5.16 5.38
C LYS A 82 -9.07 -3.79 5.03
N ILE A 83 -7.76 -3.68 5.02
CA ILE A 83 -7.07 -2.43 4.66
C ILE A 83 -7.32 -2.10 3.19
N LEU A 84 -7.17 -3.07 2.30
CA LEU A 84 -7.39 -2.89 0.87
C LEU A 84 -8.83 -2.46 0.57
N GLU A 85 -9.81 -3.12 1.18
CA GLU A 85 -11.22 -2.76 1.02
C GLU A 85 -11.51 -1.33 1.49
N LYS A 86 -10.96 -0.94 2.62
CA LYS A 86 -11.13 0.42 3.14
C LYS A 86 -10.47 1.45 2.23
N PHE A 87 -9.28 1.16 1.72
CA PHE A 87 -8.60 2.00 0.75
C PHE A 87 -9.42 2.17 -0.53
N ILE A 88 -9.95 1.08 -1.07
CA ILE A 88 -10.81 1.11 -2.26
C ILE A 88 -12.06 1.98 -2.00
N TYR A 89 -12.69 1.79 -0.86
CA TYR A 89 -13.86 2.58 -0.47
C TYR A 89 -13.53 4.06 -0.39
N GLN A 90 -12.44 4.43 0.29
CA GLN A 90 -12.03 5.82 0.41
C GLN A 90 -11.67 6.44 -0.93
N SER A 91 -11.00 5.69 -1.80
CA SER A 91 -10.68 6.14 -3.16
C SER A 91 -11.96 6.49 -3.92
N LYS A 92 -12.94 5.62 -3.85
CA LYS A 92 -14.24 5.81 -4.48
C LYS A 92 -14.97 7.04 -3.94
N VAL A 93 -15.02 7.19 -2.62
CA VAL A 93 -15.67 8.34 -1.95
C VAL A 93 -15.02 9.66 -2.36
N LEU A 94 -13.70 9.66 -2.56
CA LEU A 94 -12.94 10.85 -2.97
C LEU A 94 -12.95 11.09 -4.48
N GLY A 95 -13.73 10.33 -5.23
CA GLY A 95 -13.98 10.58 -6.66
C GLY A 95 -13.11 9.78 -7.62
N ALA A 96 -12.29 8.86 -7.13
CA ALA A 96 -11.50 8.02 -8.02
C ALA A 96 -12.39 7.00 -8.76
N THR A 97 -12.07 6.78 -10.02
CA THR A 97 -12.73 5.78 -10.87
C THR A 97 -11.81 4.62 -11.21
N VAL A 98 -10.52 4.79 -10.98
CA VAL A 98 -9.49 3.78 -11.23
C VAL A 98 -8.43 3.85 -10.15
N ILE A 99 -7.89 2.68 -9.78
CA ILE A 99 -6.74 2.57 -8.88
C ILE A 99 -5.58 1.95 -9.64
N PHE A 100 -4.41 2.57 -9.51
CA PHE A 100 -3.16 2.06 -10.07
C PHE A 100 -2.22 1.64 -8.96
N LEU A 101 -1.35 0.68 -9.25
CA LEU A 101 -0.23 0.31 -8.38
C LEU A 101 0.92 -0.25 -9.19
N GLU A 102 2.12 -0.21 -8.63
CA GLU A 102 3.28 -0.93 -9.13
C GLU A 102 3.70 -1.97 -8.11
N VAL A 103 4.11 -3.13 -8.59
CA VAL A 103 4.58 -4.23 -7.75
C VAL A 103 5.76 -4.91 -8.43
N ARG A 104 6.76 -5.34 -7.65
CA ARG A 104 7.90 -6.08 -8.21
C ARG A 104 7.41 -7.34 -8.89
N VAL A 105 7.92 -7.63 -10.08
CA VAL A 105 7.50 -8.81 -10.85
C VAL A 105 7.75 -10.11 -10.09
N SER A 106 8.72 -10.13 -9.18
CA SER A 106 9.03 -11.29 -8.35
C SER A 106 8.07 -11.48 -7.17
N ASN A 107 7.26 -10.49 -6.86
CA ASN A 107 6.36 -10.54 -5.70
C ASN A 107 5.05 -11.23 -6.06
N GLU A 108 5.12 -12.54 -6.26
CA GLU A 108 3.97 -13.36 -6.70
C GLU A 108 2.81 -13.35 -5.70
N LEU A 109 3.12 -13.32 -4.40
CA LEU A 109 2.08 -13.27 -3.37
C LEU A 109 1.25 -11.99 -3.44
N ALA A 110 1.92 -10.84 -3.60
CA ALA A 110 1.24 -9.56 -3.74
C ALA A 110 0.43 -9.49 -5.04
N ILE A 111 1.01 -9.93 -6.15
CA ILE A 111 0.32 -9.95 -7.44
C ILE A 111 -0.96 -10.78 -7.35
N SER A 112 -0.89 -11.99 -6.80
CA SER A 112 -2.06 -12.86 -6.61
C SER A 112 -3.09 -12.23 -5.70
N PHE A 113 -2.65 -11.55 -4.64
CA PHE A 113 -3.52 -10.83 -3.73
C PHE A 113 -4.30 -9.73 -4.47
N TYR A 114 -3.62 -8.92 -5.26
CA TYR A 114 -4.27 -7.85 -6.02
C TYR A 114 -5.23 -8.42 -7.08
N GLU A 115 -4.81 -9.46 -7.79
CA GLU A 115 -5.67 -10.10 -8.79
C GLU A 115 -6.97 -10.65 -8.17
N LYS A 116 -6.88 -11.21 -6.98
CA LYS A 116 -8.03 -11.72 -6.24
C LYS A 116 -9.06 -10.62 -5.96
N TYR A 117 -8.63 -9.39 -5.78
CA TYR A 117 -9.51 -8.26 -5.50
C TYR A 117 -9.80 -7.39 -6.72
N GLY A 118 -9.62 -7.93 -7.91
CA GLY A 118 -10.07 -7.30 -9.14
C GLY A 118 -9.07 -6.43 -9.86
N PHE A 119 -7.81 -6.45 -9.45
CA PHE A 119 -6.75 -5.77 -10.20
C PHE A 119 -6.31 -6.63 -11.38
N LYS A 120 -6.03 -5.99 -12.51
CA LYS A 120 -5.53 -6.66 -13.71
C LYS A 120 -4.10 -6.21 -14.00
N ARG A 121 -3.37 -7.05 -14.73
CA ARG A 121 -2.02 -6.71 -15.21
C ARG A 121 -2.14 -5.82 -16.43
N ASP A 122 -1.48 -4.67 -16.43
CA ASP A 122 -1.54 -3.72 -17.53
C ASP A 122 -0.27 -3.73 -18.37
N ALA A 123 0.90 -3.61 -17.75
CA ALA A 123 2.17 -3.44 -18.45
C ALA A 123 3.34 -3.76 -17.52
N ILE A 124 4.52 -3.88 -18.12
CA ILE A 124 5.78 -4.02 -17.38
C ILE A 124 6.59 -2.75 -17.59
N ARG A 125 7.08 -2.18 -16.49
CA ARG A 125 8.02 -1.06 -16.52
C ARG A 125 9.40 -1.60 -16.18
N TYR A 126 10.26 -1.68 -17.19
CA TYR A 126 11.57 -2.32 -17.07
C TYR A 126 12.51 -1.48 -16.21
N ASN A 127 13.32 -2.16 -15.40
CA ASN A 127 14.35 -1.55 -14.55
C ASN A 127 13.82 -0.44 -13.66
N TYR A 128 12.58 -0.58 -13.17
CA TYR A 128 11.90 0.44 -12.36
C TYR A 128 12.47 0.54 -10.96
N TYR A 129 12.71 -0.61 -10.33
CA TYR A 129 13.23 -0.64 -8.95
C TYR A 129 14.75 -0.67 -8.96
N ASN A 130 15.34 0.15 -8.09
CA ASN A 130 16.80 0.13 -7.88
C ASN A 130 17.19 -1.17 -7.17
N GLY A 131 18.43 -1.57 -7.40
CA GLY A 131 18.98 -2.78 -6.83
C GLY A 131 20.09 -3.33 -7.71
N ASN A 132 20.66 -4.45 -7.31
CA ASN A 132 21.72 -5.12 -8.06
C ASN A 132 21.40 -6.62 -8.14
N PRO A 133 20.73 -7.08 -9.23
CA PRO A 133 20.32 -6.30 -10.40
C PRO A 133 19.07 -5.43 -10.14
N LYS A 134 18.80 -4.48 -11.04
CA LYS A 134 17.53 -3.74 -11.05
C LYS A 134 16.39 -4.69 -11.36
N GLU A 135 15.21 -4.39 -10.84
CA GLU A 135 14.04 -5.23 -11.04
C GLU A 135 12.93 -4.48 -11.75
N ASP A 136 12.15 -5.20 -12.57
CA ASP A 136 11.01 -4.65 -13.28
C ASP A 136 9.81 -4.52 -12.37
N ALA A 137 8.94 -3.56 -12.69
CA ALA A 137 7.64 -3.40 -12.05
C ALA A 137 6.54 -3.92 -12.96
N LEU A 138 5.60 -4.67 -12.35
CA LEU A 138 4.32 -4.94 -12.97
C LEU A 138 3.38 -3.81 -12.60
N LEU A 139 2.80 -3.16 -13.62
CA LEU A 139 1.77 -2.14 -13.42
C LEU A 139 0.43 -2.83 -13.42
N MET A 140 -0.37 -2.56 -12.40
CA MET A 140 -1.71 -3.14 -12.25
C MET A 140 -2.73 -2.04 -12.02
N SER A 141 -3.99 -2.31 -12.40
CA SER A 141 -5.07 -1.37 -12.15
C SER A 141 -6.39 -2.08 -11.87
N LYS A 142 -7.23 -1.36 -11.14
CA LYS A 142 -8.63 -1.74 -10.90
C LYS A 142 -9.52 -0.64 -11.43
N GLN A 143 -10.34 -0.98 -12.42
CA GLN A 143 -11.29 -0.07 -13.07
C GLN A 143 -12.67 -0.16 -12.43
N GLY A 144 -13.55 0.78 -12.77
CA GLY A 144 -14.97 0.69 -12.42
C GLY A 144 -15.27 0.79 -10.93
N LEU A 145 -14.57 1.67 -10.25
CA LEU A 145 -14.83 1.89 -8.82
C LEU A 145 -16.22 2.46 -8.57
#